data_273af12364ba9731f2ef1574601aa012
#
_entry.id   273af12364ba9731f2ef1574601aa012
#
_cell.length_a   1.000
_cell.length_b   1.000
_cell.length_c   1.000
_cell.angle_alpha   90.00
_cell.angle_beta   90.00
_cell.angle_gamma   90.00
#
_symmetry.space_group_name_H-M   'P 1'
#
loop_
_entity.id
_entity.type
_entity.pdbx_description
1 polymer ?
#
loop_
_entity_poly.entity_id
_entity_poly.type
_entity_poly.pdbx_seq_one_letter_code
_entity_poly.pdbx_strand_id
1 'polypeptide(L)'
;MKGNVIVGQSGGPTAAINSSLAGVYRTAKDRGAKKVYGMLHGIQGLLKERYIDLSEHITNELDVELLKRTPAAYLGSCRYKLPEIHENRDVYEKIFEILNKLEIEAFIYIGGNDSMDTIKKLSDYAIVTGQPTRFVGCPKTIDNDLSLIHISEPTRHLRI
;
A
#
# COMPACT_ATOMS: atom_id res chain seq x y z
N MET A 1 -6.33 -3.71 -15.65
CA MET A 1 -5.12 -3.15 -15.02
C MET A 1 -3.91 -3.55 -15.84
N LYS A 2 -3.08 -2.61 -16.19
CA LYS A 2 -1.94 -2.88 -17.09
C LYS A 2 -0.59 -2.78 -16.42
N GLY A 3 -0.53 -2.17 -15.25
CA GLY A 3 0.72 -1.95 -14.54
C GLY A 3 0.91 -2.89 -13.37
N ASN A 4 1.84 -2.51 -12.52
CA ASN A 4 2.15 -3.27 -11.31
C ASN A 4 1.48 -2.63 -10.10
N VAL A 5 1.33 -3.42 -9.04
CA VAL A 5 0.74 -2.96 -7.79
C VAL A 5 1.80 -3.10 -6.70
N ILE A 6 1.84 -2.15 -5.77
CA ILE A 6 2.69 -2.28 -4.59
C ILE A 6 1.82 -2.15 -3.35
N VAL A 7 2.07 -3.00 -2.36
CA VAL A 7 1.29 -3.01 -1.13
C VAL A 7 2.24 -3.01 0.06
N GLY A 8 1.86 -2.32 1.11
CA GLY A 8 2.62 -2.29 2.35
C GLY A 8 1.72 -2.42 3.56
N GLN A 9 2.32 -2.75 4.67
CA GLN A 9 1.65 -2.88 5.96
C GLN A 9 2.30 -1.92 6.94
N SER A 10 1.50 -1.31 7.79
CA SER A 10 2.00 -0.34 8.75
C SER A 10 1.22 -0.41 10.06
N GLY A 11 1.82 0.10 11.13
CA GLY A 11 1.20 0.07 12.44
C GLY A 11 1.43 -1.24 13.16
N GLY A 12 0.72 -1.45 14.27
CA GLY A 12 0.86 -2.66 15.07
C GLY A 12 0.33 -3.89 14.33
N PRO A 13 1.01 -5.02 14.44
CA PRO A 13 0.55 -6.23 13.78
C PRO A 13 -0.72 -6.78 14.41
N THR A 14 -1.64 -7.21 13.57
CA THR A 14 -2.84 -7.92 14.02
C THR A 14 -3.11 -9.03 13.01
N ALA A 15 -3.94 -10.00 13.39
CA ALA A 15 -4.29 -11.09 12.48
C ALA A 15 -4.95 -10.56 11.21
N ALA A 16 -5.71 -9.48 11.33
CA ALA A 16 -6.43 -8.91 10.20
C ALA A 16 -5.51 -8.33 9.11
N ILE A 17 -4.31 -7.90 9.48
CA ILE A 17 -3.44 -7.22 8.53
C ILE A 17 -2.98 -8.15 7.40
N ASN A 18 -2.74 -9.42 7.70
CA ASN A 18 -2.34 -10.37 6.68
C ASN A 18 -3.53 -10.85 5.85
N SER A 19 -4.72 -10.89 6.43
CA SER A 19 -5.93 -11.19 5.67
C SER A 19 -6.18 -10.10 4.64
N SER A 20 -5.98 -8.85 5.03
CA SER A 20 -6.08 -7.73 4.09
C SER A 20 -5.03 -7.83 2.99
N LEU A 21 -3.81 -8.20 3.34
CA LEU A 21 -2.75 -8.40 2.35
C LEU A 21 -3.13 -9.49 1.35
N ALA A 22 -3.65 -10.62 1.85
CA ALA A 22 -4.08 -11.70 0.99
C ALA A 22 -5.20 -11.25 0.03
N GLY A 23 -6.15 -10.47 0.54
CA GLY A 23 -7.23 -9.94 -0.28
C GLY A 23 -6.71 -9.00 -1.37
N VAL A 24 -5.77 -8.13 -1.02
CA VAL A 24 -5.16 -7.21 -1.99
C VAL A 24 -4.44 -7.99 -3.08
N TYR A 25 -3.66 -8.99 -2.69
CA TYR A 25 -2.92 -9.80 -3.66
C TYR A 25 -3.87 -10.51 -4.62
N ARG A 26 -4.90 -11.16 -4.07
CA ARG A 26 -5.86 -11.91 -4.88
C ARG A 26 -6.60 -10.99 -5.84
N THR A 27 -7.08 -9.85 -5.34
CA THR A 27 -7.81 -8.89 -6.18
C THR A 27 -6.92 -8.32 -7.26
N ALA A 28 -5.69 -7.98 -6.95
CA ALA A 28 -4.77 -7.42 -7.93
C ALA A 28 -4.50 -8.43 -9.05
N LYS A 29 -4.29 -9.70 -8.71
CA LYS A 29 -4.06 -10.72 -9.72
C LYS A 29 -5.31 -10.96 -10.58
N ASP A 30 -6.49 -10.97 -9.95
CA ASP A 30 -7.74 -11.14 -10.67
C ASP A 30 -7.99 -9.99 -11.65
N ARG A 31 -7.50 -8.80 -11.34
CA ARG A 31 -7.65 -7.65 -12.22
C ARG A 31 -6.53 -7.54 -13.26
N GLY A 32 -5.63 -8.51 -13.31
CA GLY A 32 -4.62 -8.57 -14.35
C GLY A 32 -3.33 -7.82 -14.07
N ALA A 33 -3.03 -7.53 -12.80
CA ALA A 33 -1.77 -6.90 -12.45
C ALA A 33 -0.62 -7.79 -12.88
N LYS A 34 0.40 -7.22 -13.51
CA LYS A 34 1.55 -7.99 -13.97
C LYS A 34 2.36 -8.51 -12.79
N LYS A 35 2.66 -7.63 -11.84
CA LYS A 35 3.39 -7.99 -10.63
C LYS A 35 2.76 -7.30 -9.43
N VAL A 36 2.83 -7.96 -8.29
CA VAL A 36 2.39 -7.38 -7.03
C VAL A 36 3.60 -7.34 -6.12
N TYR A 37 4.10 -6.15 -5.86
CA TYR A 37 5.25 -5.95 -4.98
C TYR A 37 4.78 -5.75 -3.55
N GLY A 38 5.59 -6.18 -2.59
CA GLY A 38 5.35 -5.91 -1.19
C GLY A 38 6.48 -5.07 -0.63
N MET A 39 6.13 -3.95 0.03
CA MET A 39 7.11 -3.12 0.71
C MET A 39 7.52 -3.80 2.00
N LEU A 40 8.82 -3.98 2.22
CA LEU A 40 9.30 -4.51 3.48
C LEU A 40 9.42 -3.37 4.48
N HIS A 41 8.72 -3.47 5.61
CA HIS A 41 8.69 -2.44 6.66
C HIS A 41 8.12 -1.10 6.17
N GLY A 42 7.06 -1.17 5.37
CA GLY A 42 6.30 -0.01 4.96
C GLY A 42 7.08 1.04 4.20
N ILE A 43 6.71 2.29 4.36
CA ILE A 43 7.36 3.42 3.68
C ILE A 43 8.85 3.51 4.03
N GLN A 44 9.18 3.22 5.28
CA GLN A 44 10.57 3.30 5.71
C GLN A 44 11.45 2.35 4.91
N GLY A 45 10.99 1.13 4.68
CA GLY A 45 11.69 0.18 3.84
C GLY A 45 11.67 0.57 2.37
N LEU A 46 10.56 1.11 1.89
CA LEU A 46 10.46 1.55 0.51
C LEU A 46 11.50 2.63 0.20
N LEU A 47 11.73 3.57 1.12
CA LEU A 47 12.73 4.60 0.94
C LEU A 47 14.14 4.03 0.82
N LYS A 48 14.35 2.82 1.32
CA LYS A 48 15.63 2.10 1.18
C LYS A 48 15.57 1.09 0.04
N GLU A 49 14.55 1.17 -0.79
CA GLU A 49 14.32 0.26 -1.91
C GLU A 49 14.25 -1.21 -1.49
N ARG A 50 13.61 -1.46 -0.35
CA ARG A 50 13.40 -2.82 0.13
C ARG A 50 11.98 -3.26 -0.18
N TYR A 51 11.85 -4.11 -1.17
CA TYR A 51 10.56 -4.67 -1.58
C TYR A 51 10.80 -6.05 -2.18
N ILE A 52 9.74 -6.84 -2.23
CA ILE A 52 9.80 -8.18 -2.80
C ILE A 52 8.67 -8.33 -3.82
N ASP A 53 8.83 -9.28 -4.73
CA ASP A 53 7.76 -9.62 -5.66
C ASP A 53 6.93 -10.72 -5.02
N LEU A 54 5.73 -10.36 -4.56
CA LEU A 54 4.85 -11.31 -3.90
C LEU A 54 4.42 -12.44 -4.84
N SER A 55 4.42 -12.19 -6.15
CA SER A 55 4.06 -13.24 -7.10
C SER A 55 5.05 -14.41 -7.08
N GLU A 56 6.28 -14.18 -6.62
CA GLU A 56 7.27 -15.23 -6.49
C GLU A 56 7.13 -15.99 -5.18
N HIS A 57 6.50 -15.37 -4.18
CA HIS A 57 6.35 -15.96 -2.84
C HIS A 57 5.00 -16.60 -2.63
N ILE A 58 3.98 -16.14 -3.32
CA ILE A 58 2.61 -16.64 -3.19
C ILE A 58 2.25 -17.25 -4.55
N THR A 59 2.37 -18.56 -4.65
CA THR A 59 2.23 -19.24 -5.95
C THR A 59 0.94 -20.03 -6.12
N ASN A 60 0.18 -20.23 -5.02
CA ASN A 60 -1.07 -20.99 -5.09
C ASN A 60 -2.03 -20.61 -3.98
N GLU A 61 -3.24 -21.18 -3.98
CA GLU A 61 -4.26 -20.88 -2.98
C GLU A 61 -3.85 -21.27 -1.56
N LEU A 62 -3.07 -22.34 -1.43
CA LEU A 62 -2.60 -22.76 -0.12
C LEU A 62 -1.70 -21.68 0.50
N ASP A 63 -0.83 -21.10 -0.30
CA ASP A 63 0.03 -20.01 0.18
C ASP A 63 -0.80 -18.82 0.65
N VAL A 64 -1.88 -18.49 -0.05
CA VAL A 64 -2.78 -17.41 0.33
C VAL A 64 -3.45 -17.73 1.68
N GLU A 65 -3.91 -18.96 1.86
CA GLU A 65 -4.55 -19.37 3.12
C GLU A 65 -3.56 -19.36 4.29
N LEU A 66 -2.32 -19.78 4.05
CA LEU A 66 -1.28 -19.72 5.07
C LEU A 66 -0.96 -18.28 5.45
N LEU A 67 -0.95 -17.39 4.50
CA LEU A 67 -0.73 -15.97 4.75
C LEU A 67 -1.80 -15.41 5.68
N LYS A 68 -3.06 -15.76 5.45
CA LYS A 68 -4.17 -15.28 6.29
C LYS A 68 -4.01 -15.70 7.74
N ARG A 69 -3.37 -16.84 7.98
CA ARG A 69 -3.23 -17.41 9.32
C ARG A 69 -1.93 -16.99 10.01
N THR A 70 -1.08 -16.27 9.34
CA THR A 70 0.18 -15.82 9.92
C THR A 70 -0.11 -14.74 10.98
N PRO A 71 0.37 -14.93 12.22
CA PRO A 71 -0.02 -14.03 13.33
C PRO A 71 0.67 -12.67 13.35
N ALA A 72 1.76 -12.50 12.63
CA ALA A 72 2.47 -11.23 12.58
C ALA A 72 2.40 -10.64 11.19
N ALA A 73 2.69 -9.35 11.04
CA ALA A 73 2.68 -8.72 9.73
C ALA A 73 3.71 -9.38 8.81
N TYR A 74 3.24 -9.97 7.74
CA TYR A 74 4.08 -10.73 6.82
C TYR A 74 5.19 -9.87 6.20
N LEU A 75 4.84 -8.66 5.80
CA LEU A 75 5.80 -7.74 5.20
C LEU A 75 6.55 -6.89 6.23
N GLY A 76 6.33 -7.15 7.52
CA GLY A 76 6.84 -6.28 8.56
C GLY A 76 6.02 -5.00 8.61
N SER A 77 6.33 -4.13 9.55
CA SER A 77 5.63 -2.86 9.66
C SER A 77 6.60 -1.77 10.09
N CYS A 78 6.14 -0.54 10.07
CA CYS A 78 6.94 0.57 10.56
C CYS A 78 6.01 1.61 11.20
N ARG A 79 6.60 2.52 11.95
CA ARG A 79 5.88 3.63 12.54
C ARG A 79 6.40 4.95 12.01
N TYR A 80 6.70 4.97 10.73
CA TYR A 80 7.21 6.14 10.06
C TYR A 80 6.07 7.11 9.76
N LYS A 81 6.25 8.36 10.15
CA LYS A 81 5.27 9.41 9.85
C LYS A 81 5.82 10.25 8.70
N LEU A 82 5.07 10.27 7.61
CA LEU A 82 5.48 11.02 6.43
C LEU A 82 5.43 12.51 6.72
N PRO A 83 6.52 13.27 6.48
CA PRO A 83 6.50 14.70 6.70
C PRO A 83 5.56 15.40 5.72
N GLU A 84 5.18 16.64 6.03
CA GLU A 84 4.42 17.45 5.10
C GLU A 84 5.27 17.77 3.87
N ILE A 85 4.63 18.00 2.75
CA ILE A 85 5.35 18.27 1.50
C ILE A 85 6.31 19.46 1.65
N HIS A 86 5.87 20.51 2.34
CA HIS A 86 6.68 21.69 2.52
C HIS A 86 7.85 21.48 3.50
N GLU A 87 7.79 20.43 4.33
CA GLU A 87 8.86 20.15 5.27
C GLU A 87 10.01 19.36 4.63
N ASN A 88 9.68 18.41 3.78
CA ASN A 88 10.69 17.59 3.14
C ASN A 88 10.17 17.00 1.83
N ARG A 89 10.31 17.77 0.78
CA ARG A 89 9.86 17.35 -0.54
C ARG A 89 10.70 16.19 -1.10
N ASP A 90 11.96 16.06 -0.68
CA ASP A 90 12.86 15.02 -1.18
C ASP A 90 12.33 13.62 -0.89
N VAL A 91 11.67 13.44 0.25
CA VAL A 91 11.08 12.14 0.60
C VAL A 91 10.02 11.75 -0.43
N TYR A 92 9.16 12.71 -0.80
CA TYR A 92 8.12 12.46 -1.79
C TYR A 92 8.73 12.15 -3.16
N GLU A 93 9.74 12.91 -3.55
CA GLU A 93 10.40 12.69 -4.83
C GLU A 93 11.04 11.31 -4.89
N LYS A 94 11.65 10.87 -3.79
CA LYS A 94 12.26 9.55 -3.73
C LYS A 94 11.20 8.44 -3.85
N ILE A 95 10.10 8.59 -3.15
CA ILE A 95 9.00 7.61 -3.21
C ILE A 95 8.49 7.50 -4.65
N PHE A 96 8.19 8.62 -5.29
CA PHE A 96 7.63 8.61 -6.63
C PHE A 96 8.65 8.15 -7.68
N GLU A 97 9.93 8.41 -7.45
CA GLU A 97 10.98 7.88 -8.31
C GLU A 97 10.95 6.35 -8.31
N ILE A 98 10.83 5.76 -7.13
CA ILE A 98 10.75 4.30 -7.00
C ILE A 98 9.47 3.77 -7.65
N LEU A 99 8.34 4.43 -7.43
CA LEU A 99 7.08 4.00 -8.02
C LEU A 99 7.12 4.03 -9.54
N ASN A 100 7.72 5.07 -10.10
CA ASN A 100 7.85 5.16 -11.56
C ASN A 100 8.81 4.11 -12.10
N LYS A 101 9.89 3.86 -11.38
CA LYS A 101 10.87 2.84 -11.77
C LYS A 101 10.24 1.45 -11.83
N LEU A 102 9.35 1.15 -10.92
CA LEU A 102 8.66 -0.13 -10.85
C LEU A 102 7.36 -0.16 -11.66
N GLU A 103 7.03 0.93 -12.33
CA GLU A 103 5.82 1.06 -13.12
C GLU A 103 4.56 0.75 -12.30
N ILE A 104 4.49 1.34 -11.11
CA ILE A 104 3.38 1.11 -10.19
C ILE A 104 2.15 1.88 -10.62
N GLU A 105 1.05 1.17 -10.83
CA GLU A 105 -0.23 1.77 -11.17
C GLU A 105 -1.06 2.02 -9.92
N ALA A 106 -0.95 1.16 -8.92
CA ALA A 106 -1.70 1.30 -7.68
C ALA A 106 -0.80 1.06 -6.47
N PHE A 107 -0.92 1.94 -5.49
CA PHE A 107 -0.19 1.87 -4.24
C PHE A 107 -1.22 1.64 -3.13
N ILE A 108 -1.11 0.52 -2.44
CA ILE A 108 -2.07 0.15 -1.40
C ILE A 108 -1.35 0.06 -0.07
N TYR A 109 -1.90 0.72 0.94
CA TYR A 109 -1.29 0.73 2.26
C TYR A 109 -2.29 0.23 3.29
N ILE A 110 -1.92 -0.82 3.99
CA ILE A 110 -2.77 -1.45 5.00
C ILE A 110 -2.30 -0.99 6.36
N GLY A 111 -3.17 -0.38 7.14
CA GLY A 111 -2.76 0.08 8.46
C GLY A 111 -3.83 0.88 9.18
N GLY A 112 -3.40 1.57 10.24
CA GLY A 112 -4.29 2.39 11.04
C GLY A 112 -4.35 3.83 10.56
N ASN A 113 -4.66 4.73 11.50
CA ASN A 113 -4.86 6.14 11.14
C ASN A 113 -3.64 6.82 10.52
N ASP A 114 -2.44 6.52 11.02
CA ASP A 114 -1.23 7.12 10.45
C ASP A 114 -1.00 6.65 9.02
N SER A 115 -1.36 5.41 8.72
CA SER A 115 -1.24 4.89 7.37
C SER A 115 -2.21 5.58 6.42
N MET A 116 -3.41 5.86 6.91
CA MET A 116 -4.41 6.55 6.11
C MET A 116 -3.97 8.00 5.86
N ASP A 117 -3.34 8.64 6.83
CA ASP A 117 -2.78 9.97 6.68
C ASP A 117 -1.67 9.97 5.62
N THR A 118 -0.82 8.95 5.64
CA THR A 118 0.24 8.79 4.64
C THR A 118 -0.35 8.68 3.24
N ILE A 119 -1.39 7.87 3.08
CA ILE A 119 -2.06 7.71 1.80
C ILE A 119 -2.62 9.03 1.30
N LYS A 120 -3.25 9.79 2.19
CA LYS A 120 -3.80 11.09 1.82
C LYS A 120 -2.71 12.04 1.32
N LYS A 121 -1.61 12.12 2.04
CA LYS A 121 -0.49 12.98 1.67
C LYS A 121 0.11 12.59 0.32
N LEU A 122 0.28 11.30 0.08
CA LEU A 122 0.82 10.81 -1.18
C LEU A 122 -0.14 11.06 -2.34
N SER A 123 -1.43 10.85 -2.10
CA SER A 123 -2.45 11.10 -3.10
C SER A 123 -2.51 12.58 -3.49
N ASP A 124 -2.45 13.47 -2.50
CA ASP A 124 -2.45 14.91 -2.75
C ASP A 124 -1.23 15.31 -3.57
N TYR A 125 -0.07 14.78 -3.25
CA TYR A 125 1.14 15.06 -4.01
C TYR A 125 1.02 14.56 -5.45
N ALA A 126 0.45 13.38 -5.63
CA ALA A 126 0.27 12.82 -6.97
C ALA A 126 -0.64 13.71 -7.82
N ILE A 127 -1.72 14.21 -7.23
CA ILE A 127 -2.64 15.09 -7.94
C ILE A 127 -1.94 16.38 -8.35
N VAL A 128 -1.22 16.99 -7.42
CA VAL A 128 -0.53 18.26 -7.68
C VAL A 128 0.56 18.12 -8.74
N THR A 129 1.25 16.98 -8.76
CA THR A 129 2.35 16.78 -9.70
C THR A 129 1.95 16.01 -10.96
N GLY A 130 0.69 15.62 -11.08
CA GLY A 130 0.21 14.92 -12.27
C GLY A 130 0.67 13.48 -12.39
N GLN A 131 0.98 12.83 -11.28
CA GLN A 131 1.39 11.43 -11.30
C GLN A 131 0.17 10.52 -11.49
N PRO A 132 0.29 9.46 -12.30
CA PRO A 132 -0.85 8.59 -12.59
C PRO A 132 -1.13 7.52 -11.54
N THR A 133 -0.24 7.32 -10.59
CA THR A 133 -0.40 6.27 -9.58
C THR A 133 -1.61 6.54 -8.69
N ARG A 134 -2.40 5.51 -8.43
CA ARG A 134 -3.55 5.59 -7.54
C ARG A 134 -3.15 5.13 -6.16
N PHE A 135 -3.67 5.81 -5.14
CA PHE A 135 -3.35 5.51 -3.75
C PHE A 135 -4.60 5.05 -3.03
N VAL A 136 -4.53 3.87 -2.41
CA VAL A 136 -5.67 3.27 -1.71
C VAL A 136 -5.26 2.91 -0.29
N GLY A 137 -6.02 3.38 0.69
CA GLY A 137 -5.82 2.99 2.07
C GLY A 137 -6.73 1.84 2.44
N CYS A 138 -6.17 0.83 3.09
CA CYS A 138 -6.93 -0.32 3.57
C CYS A 138 -6.87 -0.33 5.10
N PRO A 139 -7.92 0.11 5.79
CA PRO A 139 -7.88 0.20 7.26
C PRO A 139 -7.85 -1.18 7.91
N LYS A 140 -7.06 -1.31 8.95
CA LYS A 140 -6.97 -2.56 9.72
C LYS A 140 -7.59 -2.46 11.09
N THR A 141 -8.00 -1.28 11.52
CA THR A 141 -8.53 -1.10 12.87
C THR A 141 -9.93 -1.66 12.99
N ILE A 142 -10.30 -2.00 14.21
CA ILE A 142 -11.65 -2.42 14.50
C ILE A 142 -12.57 -1.23 14.76
N ASP A 143 -12.04 -0.03 14.81
CA ASP A 143 -12.86 1.17 14.99
C ASP A 143 -13.61 1.48 13.71
N ASN A 144 -14.87 1.79 13.84
CA ASN A 144 -15.72 1.99 12.67
C ASN A 144 -15.57 3.32 11.98
N ASP A 145 -14.90 4.26 12.57
CA ASP A 145 -14.73 5.57 11.98
C ASP A 145 -13.90 5.54 10.71
N LEU A 146 -13.17 4.48 10.49
CA LEU A 146 -12.36 4.36 9.31
C LEU A 146 -13.15 4.13 8.03
N SER A 147 -14.39 3.78 8.15
CA SER A 147 -15.21 3.61 6.96
C SER A 147 -15.29 4.88 6.14
N LEU A 148 -15.00 6.00 6.75
CA LEU A 148 -15.07 7.27 6.07
C LEU A 148 -13.96 7.48 5.10
N ILE A 149 -12.99 6.69 5.19
CA ILE A 149 -11.83 6.96 4.46
C ILE A 149 -11.94 6.61 3.06
N HIS A 150 -12.72 5.80 2.99
CA HIS A 150 -12.86 5.52 1.82
C HIS A 150 -12.54 6.34 0.83
N ILE A 151 -12.12 6.51 1.12
CA ILE A 151 -11.70 6.82 0.59
C ILE A 151 -11.35 7.27 -0.34
N SER A 152 -11.24 7.63 -0.59
CA SER A 152 -10.98 8.09 -1.38
C SER A 152 -11.00 8.03 -2.59
N GLU A 153 -11.38 7.95 -2.92
CA GLU A 153 -11.50 8.01 -3.92
C GLU A 153 -11.62 8.82 -4.70
N PRO A 154 -11.25 9.18 -5.00
CA PRO A 154 -11.36 9.96 -5.62
C PRO A 154 -11.57 10.14 -6.50
N THR A 155 -11.37 10.23 -6.33
CA THR A 155 -11.64 10.44 -6.86
C THR A 155 -12.12 10.23 -7.20
N ARG A 156 -12.14 10.05 -6.97
CA ARG A 156 -12.68 9.88 -7.09
C ARG A 156 -13.28 9.84 -7.45
N HIS A 157 -13.15 9.86 -7.53
CA HIS A 157 -13.71 9.91 -7.75
C HIS A 157 -13.91 9.57 -8.37
N LEU A 158 -13.63 9.34 -8.45
CA LEU A 158 -13.70 9.06 -8.89
C LEU A 158 -13.94 8.24 -9.18
N ARG A 159 -13.96 7.88 -8.97
CA ARG A 159 -14.04 7.24 -9.04
C ARG A 159 -14.30 6.32 -8.97
N ILE A 160 -14.03 5.82 -8.84
CA ILE A 160 -14.17 5.10 -8.58
C ILE A 160 -14.67 4.82 -8.58
#